data_868378a8d72318f4abb5e8be861ceaf7
#
_entry.id   868378a8d72318f4abb5e8be861ceaf7
#
_cell.length_a   1.000
_cell.length_b   1.000
_cell.length_c   1.000
_cell.angle_alpha   90.00
_cell.angle_beta   90.00
_cell.angle_gamma   90.00
#
_symmetry.space_group_name_H-M   'P 1'
#
loop_
_entity.id
_entity.type
_entity.pdbx_description
1 polymer ?
#
loop_
_entity_poly.entity_id
_entity_poly.type
_entity_poly.pdbx_seq_one_letter_code
_entity_poly.pdbx_strand_id
1 'polypeptide(L)'
;VTGTDNQISWADIIRVQVNDEFDRVSKALHERGRPNLIAILEDKRREVLAHENAGYFIKEWGELNGQVRRLIMADPRYSAQK
;
A
#
# COMPACT_ATOMS: atom_id res chain seq x y z
N VAL A 1 2.34 -13.56 -9.96
CA VAL A 1 3.50 -12.67 -10.00
C VAL A 1 4.47 -13.12 -11.08
N THR A 2 4.91 -12.21 -11.93
CA THR A 2 5.85 -12.50 -13.02
C THR A 2 7.26 -12.04 -12.66
N GLY A 3 8.28 -12.72 -13.21
CA GLY A 3 9.68 -12.43 -12.98
C GLY A 3 10.51 -13.70 -12.83
N THR A 4 11.79 -13.56 -12.42
CA THR A 4 12.62 -14.68 -12.08
C THR A 4 12.22 -15.25 -10.71
N ASP A 5 12.64 -16.50 -10.42
CA ASP A 5 12.29 -17.12 -9.13
C ASP A 5 12.76 -16.27 -7.95
N ASN A 6 13.96 -15.70 -8.03
CA ASN A 6 14.47 -14.83 -6.97
C ASN A 6 13.64 -13.55 -6.84
N GLN A 7 13.24 -12.96 -7.97
CA GLN A 7 12.40 -11.76 -7.97
C GLN A 7 11.02 -12.06 -7.42
N ILE A 8 10.44 -13.20 -7.76
CA ILE A 8 9.14 -13.63 -7.26
C ILE A 8 9.17 -13.79 -5.74
N SER A 9 10.21 -14.48 -5.22
CA SER A 9 10.36 -14.66 -3.78
C SER A 9 10.53 -13.33 -3.05
N TRP A 10 11.33 -12.43 -3.60
CA TRP A 10 11.55 -11.11 -3.03
C TRP A 10 10.25 -10.29 -3.04
N ALA A 11 9.53 -10.31 -4.17
CA ALA A 11 8.27 -9.59 -4.31
C ALA A 11 7.21 -10.11 -3.35
N ASP A 12 7.16 -11.42 -3.10
CA ASP A 12 6.23 -11.99 -2.13
C ASP A 12 6.48 -11.46 -0.73
N ILE A 13 7.74 -11.34 -0.33
CA ILE A 13 8.11 -10.76 0.96
C ILE A 13 7.65 -9.31 1.03
N ILE A 14 7.90 -8.54 -0.03
CA ILE A 14 7.50 -7.13 -0.10
C ILE A 14 5.99 -7.01 -0.07
N ARG A 15 5.25 -7.87 -0.76
CA ARG A 15 3.78 -7.83 -0.75
C ARG A 15 3.23 -8.05 0.66
N VAL A 16 3.81 -8.96 1.42
CA VAL A 16 3.41 -9.17 2.82
C VAL A 16 3.69 -7.91 3.64
N GLN A 17 4.86 -7.31 3.47
CA GLN A 17 5.21 -6.08 4.16
C GLN A 17 4.29 -4.92 3.78
N VAL A 18 3.95 -4.81 2.50
CA VAL A 18 3.00 -3.79 2.02
C VAL A 18 1.64 -3.97 2.68
N ASN A 19 1.14 -5.19 2.68
CA ASN A 19 -0.16 -5.48 3.30
C ASN A 19 -0.15 -5.16 4.80
N ASP A 20 0.92 -5.53 5.51
CA ASP A 20 1.08 -5.21 6.93
C ASP A 20 1.11 -3.70 7.17
N GLU A 21 1.78 -2.96 6.30
CA GLU A 21 1.84 -1.51 6.39
C GLU A 21 0.47 -0.87 6.20
N PHE A 22 -0.31 -1.36 5.22
CA PHE A 22 -1.69 -0.90 5.03
C PHE A 22 -2.55 -1.20 6.26
N ASP A 23 -2.40 -2.40 6.85
CA ASP A 23 -3.13 -2.77 8.05
C ASP A 23 -2.77 -1.87 9.23
N ARG A 24 -1.50 -1.55 9.39
CA ARG A 24 -1.03 -0.67 10.46
C ARG A 24 -1.62 0.73 10.34
N VAL A 25 -1.61 1.27 9.13
CA VAL A 25 -2.18 2.60 8.87
C VAL A 25 -3.69 2.58 9.06
N SER A 26 -4.36 1.52 8.59
CA SER A 26 -5.80 1.36 8.77
C SER A 26 -6.18 1.37 10.25
N LYS A 27 -5.44 0.65 11.07
CA LYS A 27 -5.67 0.62 12.52
C LYS A 27 -5.52 2.00 13.13
N ALA A 28 -4.49 2.74 12.74
CA ALA A 28 -4.26 4.09 13.22
C ALA A 28 -5.41 5.03 12.84
N LEU A 29 -5.95 4.89 11.63
CA LEU A 29 -7.08 5.69 11.16
C LEU A 29 -8.35 5.35 11.93
N HIS A 30 -8.57 4.07 12.27
CA HIS A 30 -9.69 3.66 13.11
C HIS A 30 -9.60 4.31 14.49
N GLU A 31 -8.44 4.31 15.08
CA GLU A 31 -8.23 4.91 16.40
C GLU A 31 -8.46 6.42 16.39
N ARG A 32 -8.21 7.06 15.25
CA ARG A 32 -8.41 8.50 15.08
C ARG A 32 -9.82 8.86 14.62
N GLY A 33 -10.67 7.86 14.37
CA GLY A 33 -12.03 8.09 13.90
C GLY A 33 -12.12 8.70 12.50
N ARG A 34 -11.31 8.20 11.58
CA ARG A 34 -11.24 8.71 10.20
C ARG A 34 -11.70 7.66 9.17
N PRO A 35 -12.98 7.26 9.18
CA PRO A 35 -13.45 6.19 8.28
C PRO A 35 -13.34 6.54 6.80
N ASN A 36 -13.42 7.82 6.45
CA ASN A 36 -13.30 8.25 5.05
C ASN A 36 -11.91 7.97 4.49
N LEU A 37 -10.88 8.14 5.32
CA LEU A 37 -9.51 7.84 4.91
C LEU A 37 -9.28 6.35 4.80
N ILE A 38 -9.98 5.55 5.58
CA ILE A 38 -9.90 4.09 5.50
C ILE A 38 -10.41 3.60 4.14
N ALA A 39 -11.48 4.19 3.62
CA ALA A 39 -11.99 3.86 2.30
C ALA A 39 -10.95 4.12 1.21
N ILE A 40 -10.24 5.25 1.28
CA ILE A 40 -9.16 5.58 0.36
C ILE A 40 -8.03 4.54 0.49
N LEU A 41 -7.65 4.22 1.71
CA LEU A 41 -6.59 3.25 1.99
C LEU A 41 -6.92 1.87 1.39
N GLU A 42 -8.14 1.39 1.57
CA GLU A 42 -8.55 0.09 1.05
C GLU A 42 -8.53 0.05 -0.47
N ASP A 43 -8.94 1.13 -1.13
CA ASP A 43 -8.86 1.25 -2.58
C ASP A 43 -7.41 1.20 -3.06
N LYS A 44 -6.51 1.94 -2.39
CA LYS A 44 -5.09 1.94 -2.73
C LYS A 44 -4.45 0.58 -2.49
N ARG A 45 -4.80 -0.08 -1.39
CA ARG A 45 -4.31 -1.43 -1.11
C ARG A 45 -4.70 -2.39 -2.23
N ARG A 46 -5.96 -2.34 -2.66
CA ARG A 46 -6.44 -3.19 -3.73
C ARG A 46 -5.68 -2.96 -5.03
N GLU A 47 -5.47 -1.70 -5.39
CA GLU A 47 -4.71 -1.34 -6.58
C GLU A 47 -3.27 -1.86 -6.53
N VAL A 48 -2.59 -1.65 -5.43
CA VAL A 48 -1.20 -2.06 -5.25
C VAL A 48 -1.06 -3.58 -5.29
N LEU A 49 -1.91 -4.28 -4.55
CA LEU A 49 -1.81 -5.74 -4.47
C LEU A 49 -2.32 -6.45 -5.73
N ALA A 50 -2.99 -5.73 -6.62
CA ALA A 50 -3.41 -6.26 -7.92
C ALA A 50 -2.24 -6.35 -8.92
N HIS A 51 -1.12 -5.69 -8.67
CA HIS A 51 0.05 -5.78 -9.55
C HIS A 51 0.65 -7.17 -9.49
N GLU A 52 0.93 -7.75 -10.66
CA GLU A 52 1.49 -9.09 -10.77
C GLU A 52 2.98 -9.10 -11.08
N ASN A 53 3.55 -7.96 -11.44
CA ASN A 53 4.95 -7.86 -11.83
C ASN A 53 5.84 -7.73 -10.60
N ALA A 54 6.78 -8.68 -10.43
CA ALA A 54 7.71 -8.66 -9.30
C ALA A 54 8.56 -7.39 -9.27
N GLY A 55 8.98 -6.91 -10.44
CA GLY A 55 9.79 -5.69 -10.54
C GLY A 55 9.09 -4.46 -10.00
N TYR A 56 7.76 -4.38 -10.12
CA TYR A 56 6.99 -3.29 -9.56
C TYR A 56 7.19 -3.19 -8.05
N PHE A 57 7.03 -4.31 -7.34
CA PHE A 57 7.17 -4.31 -5.89
C PHE A 57 8.60 -3.99 -5.46
N ILE A 58 9.58 -4.56 -6.14
CA ILE A 58 10.98 -4.34 -5.80
C ILE A 58 11.36 -2.88 -6.03
N LYS A 59 10.94 -2.30 -7.14
CA LYS A 59 11.28 -0.93 -7.50
C LYS A 59 10.51 0.11 -6.68
N GLU A 60 9.20 -0.06 -6.56
CA GLU A 60 8.33 0.95 -5.97
C GLU A 60 8.15 0.78 -4.47
N TRP A 61 8.26 -0.44 -3.97
CA TRP A 61 7.95 -0.77 -2.58
C TRP A 61 9.13 -1.36 -1.81
N GLY A 62 10.34 -1.29 -2.38
CA GLY A 62 11.53 -1.78 -1.70
C GLY A 62 11.84 -1.02 -0.41
N GLU A 63 11.41 0.23 -0.32
CA GLU A 63 11.57 1.07 0.88
C GLU A 63 10.20 1.48 1.40
N LEU A 64 9.74 0.80 2.45
CA LEU A 64 8.44 1.06 3.05
C LEU A 64 8.52 2.20 4.09
N ASN A 65 8.81 3.39 3.63
CA ASN A 65 9.01 4.53 4.53
C ASN A 65 7.92 5.58 4.32
N GLY A 66 6.74 5.31 4.88
CA GLY A 66 5.61 6.24 4.81
C GLY A 66 4.94 6.31 3.45
N GLN A 67 5.18 5.32 2.59
CA GLN A 67 4.66 5.32 1.23
C GLN A 67 3.14 5.20 1.18
N VAL A 68 2.56 4.37 2.05
CA VAL A 68 1.10 4.23 2.15
C VAL A 68 0.46 5.58 2.48
N ARG A 69 1.04 6.29 3.42
CA ARG A 69 0.55 7.60 3.83
C ARG A 69 0.58 8.59 2.66
N ARG A 70 1.67 8.59 1.90
CA ARG A 70 1.80 9.48 0.74
C ARG A 70 0.77 9.15 -0.34
N LEU A 71 0.47 7.87 -0.56
CA LEU A 71 -0.57 7.47 -1.51
C LEU A 71 -1.94 8.02 -1.12
N ILE A 72 -2.27 7.94 0.16
CA ILE A 72 -3.54 8.46 0.67
C ILE A 72 -3.59 9.98 0.49
N MET A 73 -2.51 10.67 0.85
CA MET A 73 -2.45 12.12 0.77
C MET A 73 -2.46 12.64 -0.67
N ALA A 74 -1.99 11.84 -1.61
CA ALA A 74 -2.01 12.19 -3.03
C ALA A 74 -3.38 11.99 -3.69
N ASP A 75 -4.29 11.26 -3.06
CA ASP A 75 -5.62 11.00 -3.60
C ASP A 75 -6.47 12.28 -3.50
N PRO A 76 -7.21 12.64 -4.59
CA PRO A 76 -8.07 13.84 -4.55
C PRO A 76 -9.12 13.81 -3.44
N ARG A 77 -9.58 12.63 -3.04
CA ARG A 77 -10.55 12.49 -1.96
C ARG A 77 -9.99 12.95 -0.62
N TYR A 78 -8.69 12.79 -0.41
CA TYR A 78 -8.03 13.27 0.81
C TYR A 78 -8.12 14.79 0.91
N SER A 79 -7.82 15.49 -0.17
CA SER A 79 -7.91 16.95 -0.22
C SER A 79 -9.34 17.45 -0.03
N ALA A 80 -10.32 16.72 -0.56
CA ALA A 80 -11.72 17.08 -0.45
C ALA A 80 -12.26 16.97 0.99
N GLN A 81 -11.57 16.25 1.86
CA GLN A 81 -11.99 16.01 3.25
C GLN A 81 -11.34 16.97 4.25
N LYS A 82 -10.52 17.87 3.79
CA LYS A 82 -9.90 18.85 4.68
C LYS A 82 -10.90 19.90 5.15
#